data_27e997f5342346c7384b1cbb926c4a20
#
_entry.id   27e997f5342346c7384b1cbb926c4a20
#
_cell.length_a   1.000
_cell.length_b   1.000
_cell.length_c   1.000
_cell.angle_alpha   90.00
_cell.angle_beta   90.00
_cell.angle_gamma   90.00
#
_symmetry.space_group_name_H-M   'P 1'
#
loop_
_entity.id
_entity.type
_entity.pdbx_description
1 polymer ?
#
loop_
_entity_poly.entity_id
_entity_poly.type
_entity_poly.pdbx_seq_one_letter_code
_entity_poly.pdbx_strand_id
1 'polypeptide(L)'
;MCLDCKKKKKEKEIFEEWIFFYKFAYCLENKHHLPMNLKRNILMLAVMLLALITEVGAKEFTLVIDAGHGGHDTGAPGKFSKEKDINLKTALAFGKYVEKNCPDVKVIYTRKKDVFVELKDRAGIANKAKADLFISIHTDALENNSVARGMTTYTLGMHRAKDNLDVAQRENSVILIEKNYKETYQGFDPNSAESYIIFEFMQDKNMQRSVDLATFIQNKTCQAADRPSRGVKQAGFLVLRETSMPSCLVELGFITTPAEEKLLNEDVTIDNIAKGIYNAFVEYKKKYDNNITVPYKAEEPTINIVDVVPGQEKKEEVRAEKPDKTVKAEEKEEKKEGKKKKEKEEEEKEKTLYVASGDNAGVPVFKVQILATDKPFKKGDAHFKGRTDYNQYTENGMTKYTIGETTDYNEILRLKSELQATFGDCFVVAFKEGQKMNISEAIKEYKRNKK
;
A
#
# COMPACT_ATOMS: atom_id res chain seq x y z
N MET A 1 4.90 16.68 23.07
CA MET A 1 4.93 18.16 23.22
C MET A 1 3.55 18.68 22.82
N CYS A 2 2.80 19.22 23.80
CA CYS A 2 1.37 19.46 23.71
C CYS A 2 1.01 20.47 22.60
N LEU A 3 -0.04 20.19 21.81
CA LEU A 3 -0.58 21.06 20.73
C LEU A 3 -0.96 22.46 21.25
N ASP A 4 -1.43 22.56 22.48
CA ASP A 4 -1.72 23.83 23.15
C ASP A 4 -0.48 24.72 23.36
N CYS A 5 0.70 24.13 23.54
CA CYS A 5 1.95 24.87 23.67
C CYS A 5 2.39 25.53 22.34
N LYS A 6 2.15 24.86 21.20
CA LYS A 6 2.50 25.42 19.87
C LYS A 6 1.54 26.55 19.46
N LYS A 7 0.25 26.39 19.77
CA LYS A 7 -0.77 27.42 19.47
C LYS A 7 -0.52 28.69 20.29
N LYS A 8 -0.26 28.56 21.59
CA LYS A 8 0.10 29.68 22.48
C LYS A 8 1.42 30.35 22.05
N LYS A 9 2.38 29.57 21.52
CA LYS A 9 3.64 30.15 21.02
C LYS A 9 3.40 30.99 19.78
N LYS A 10 2.58 30.52 18.82
CA LYS A 10 2.26 31.25 17.58
C LYS A 10 1.40 32.50 17.85
N GLU A 11 0.44 32.42 18.76
CA GLU A 11 -0.35 33.57 19.22
C GLU A 11 0.53 34.61 19.90
N LYS A 12 1.52 34.18 20.67
CA LYS A 12 2.49 35.07 21.31
C LYS A 12 3.42 35.74 20.30
N GLU A 13 3.89 35.01 19.28
CA GLU A 13 4.71 35.56 18.20
C GLU A 13 3.94 36.63 17.41
N ILE A 14 2.69 36.37 17.03
CA ILE A 14 1.81 37.35 16.36
C ILE A 14 1.56 38.57 17.24
N PHE A 15 1.37 38.35 18.55
CA PHE A 15 1.14 39.46 19.49
C PHE A 15 2.41 40.33 19.70
N GLU A 16 3.60 39.72 19.73
CA GLU A 16 4.88 40.46 19.82
C GLU A 16 5.16 41.24 18.54
N GLU A 17 4.85 40.70 17.36
CA GLU A 17 4.93 41.44 16.09
C GLU A 17 3.94 42.63 16.08
N TRP A 18 2.73 42.46 16.59
CA TRP A 18 1.74 43.51 16.71
C TRP A 18 2.20 44.65 17.65
N ILE A 19 2.81 44.29 18.78
CA ILE A 19 3.38 45.24 19.73
C ILE A 19 4.59 46.00 19.07
N PHE A 20 5.42 45.30 18.32
CA PHE A 20 6.52 45.90 17.58
C PHE A 20 6.00 46.92 16.55
N PHE A 21 5.02 46.59 15.78
CA PHE A 21 4.36 47.47 14.80
C PHE A 21 3.72 48.68 15.46
N TYR A 22 3.01 48.47 16.55
CA TYR A 22 2.40 49.56 17.32
C TYR A 22 3.49 50.54 17.83
N LYS A 23 4.54 50.02 18.41
CA LYS A 23 5.69 50.86 18.92
C LYS A 23 6.39 51.55 17.75
N PHE A 24 6.54 50.94 16.62
CA PHE A 24 7.13 51.55 15.42
C PHE A 24 6.25 52.67 14.86
N ALA A 25 4.93 52.47 14.75
CA ALA A 25 3.99 53.50 14.33
C ALA A 25 3.96 54.69 15.31
N TYR A 26 3.93 54.40 16.63
CA TYR A 26 3.99 55.42 17.68
C TYR A 26 5.30 56.22 17.65
N CYS A 27 6.42 55.57 17.37
CA CYS A 27 7.73 56.22 17.22
C CYS A 27 7.82 57.13 15.99
N LEU A 28 7.15 56.72 14.88
CA LEU A 28 7.03 57.53 13.65
C LEU A 28 6.15 58.77 13.85
N GLU A 29 5.09 58.62 14.63
CA GLU A 29 4.13 59.71 14.91
C GLU A 29 4.78 60.81 15.80
N ASN A 30 5.59 60.42 16.77
CA ASN A 30 6.21 61.32 17.75
C ASN A 30 7.57 61.93 17.33
N LYS A 31 8.13 61.58 16.18
CA LYS A 31 9.33 62.25 15.66
C LYS A 31 8.96 63.50 14.85
N HIS A 32 8.89 64.62 15.55
CA HIS A 32 8.53 65.94 14.99
C HIS A 32 9.41 66.46 13.87
N HIS A 33 10.63 65.90 13.65
CA HIS A 33 11.58 66.34 12.65
C HIS A 33 11.52 65.63 11.29
N LEU A 34 10.65 64.66 11.10
CA LEU A 34 10.50 63.97 9.82
C LEU A 34 9.46 64.70 8.95
N PRO A 35 9.79 65.09 7.72
CA PRO A 35 8.82 65.71 6.80
C PRO A 35 7.64 64.77 6.54
N MET A 36 6.45 65.34 6.46
CA MET A 36 5.18 64.59 6.37
C MET A 36 5.14 63.59 5.19
N ASN A 37 5.80 63.95 4.08
CA ASN A 37 5.95 63.07 2.92
C ASN A 37 6.81 61.82 3.20
N LEU A 38 7.85 61.94 4.05
CA LEU A 38 8.68 60.80 4.42
C LEU A 38 7.95 59.85 5.36
N LYS A 39 7.19 60.40 6.32
CA LYS A 39 6.32 59.59 7.21
C LYS A 39 5.29 58.78 6.40
N ARG A 40 4.61 59.39 5.42
CA ARG A 40 3.69 58.77 4.52
C ARG A 40 4.32 57.65 3.67
N ASN A 41 5.52 57.91 3.12
CA ASN A 41 6.23 56.94 2.30
C ASN A 41 6.70 55.72 3.12
N ILE A 42 7.14 55.92 4.36
CA ILE A 42 7.55 54.84 5.27
C ILE A 42 6.31 54.01 5.67
N LEU A 43 5.19 54.66 5.95
CA LEU A 43 3.94 53.96 6.26
C LEU A 43 3.43 53.13 5.06
N MET A 44 3.48 53.70 3.86
CA MET A 44 3.12 52.99 2.62
C MET A 44 4.05 51.80 2.35
N LEU A 45 5.36 51.96 2.59
CA LEU A 45 6.32 50.89 2.44
C LEU A 45 6.10 49.77 3.48
N ALA A 46 5.78 50.13 4.72
CA ALA A 46 5.42 49.17 5.77
C ALA A 46 4.15 48.40 5.45
N VAL A 47 3.09 49.07 4.93
CA VAL A 47 1.85 48.44 4.49
C VAL A 47 2.10 47.53 3.28
N MET A 48 2.94 47.96 2.34
CA MET A 48 3.34 47.17 1.16
C MET A 48 4.14 45.92 1.55
N LEU A 49 5.07 46.04 2.51
CA LEU A 49 5.80 44.90 3.10
C LEU A 49 4.88 43.97 3.86
N LEU A 50 3.90 44.47 4.61
CA LEU A 50 2.88 43.67 5.30
C LEU A 50 2.00 42.91 4.30
N ALA A 51 1.61 43.52 3.19
CA ALA A 51 0.87 42.89 2.10
C ALA A 51 1.68 41.78 1.41
N LEU A 52 3.01 41.90 1.31
CA LEU A 52 3.91 40.87 0.76
C LEU A 52 4.10 39.70 1.71
N ILE A 53 3.97 39.87 3.01
CA ILE A 53 4.10 38.80 4.01
C ILE A 53 2.82 37.94 4.09
N THR A 54 1.65 38.48 3.73
CA THR A 54 0.38 37.78 3.79
C THR A 54 0.17 36.76 2.66
N GLU A 55 1.04 36.72 1.64
CA GLU A 55 0.95 35.76 0.52
C GLU A 55 1.83 34.49 0.69
N VAL A 56 2.42 34.23 1.84
CA VAL A 56 2.90 32.88 2.13
C VAL A 56 1.69 32.02 2.45
N GLY A 57 0.82 31.84 1.45
CA GLY A 57 -0.29 30.91 1.51
C GLY A 57 0.26 29.52 1.89
N ALA A 58 -0.24 28.94 2.96
CA ALA A 58 0.06 27.55 3.28
C ALA A 58 -0.18 26.72 2.01
N LYS A 59 0.82 25.93 1.60
CA LYS A 59 0.68 25.07 0.41
C LYS A 59 -0.61 24.25 0.55
N GLU A 60 -1.53 24.44 -0.39
CA GLU A 60 -2.79 23.71 -0.45
C GLU A 60 -2.50 22.21 -0.60
N PHE A 61 -3.08 21.38 0.27
CA PHE A 61 -2.94 19.93 0.16
C PHE A 61 -3.76 19.43 -1.03
N THR A 62 -3.12 18.75 -1.97
CA THR A 62 -3.79 18.23 -3.18
C THR A 62 -4.02 16.74 -3.06
N LEU A 63 -5.30 16.33 -3.03
CA LEU A 63 -5.74 14.94 -3.07
C LEU A 63 -6.24 14.59 -4.46
N VAL A 64 -5.71 13.52 -5.06
CA VAL A 64 -6.28 12.92 -6.27
C VAL A 64 -7.06 11.67 -5.92
N ILE A 65 -8.33 11.64 -6.33
CA ILE A 65 -9.22 10.50 -6.20
C ILE A 65 -9.40 9.89 -7.58
N ASP A 66 -9.00 8.64 -7.72
CA ASP A 66 -9.13 7.86 -8.93
C ASP A 66 -10.32 6.90 -8.81
N ALA A 67 -11.29 7.04 -9.69
CA ALA A 67 -12.35 6.06 -9.85
C ALA A 67 -11.93 5.07 -10.94
N GLY A 68 -11.58 3.85 -10.58
CA GLY A 68 -11.12 2.82 -11.50
C GLY A 68 -12.11 2.56 -12.64
N HIS A 69 -11.58 2.15 -13.80
CA HIS A 69 -12.36 1.86 -15.01
C HIS A 69 -13.13 3.07 -15.56
N GLY A 70 -14.12 2.84 -16.44
CA GLY A 70 -15.00 3.88 -17.00
C GLY A 70 -15.16 3.80 -18.52
N GLY A 71 -16.27 4.33 -19.03
CA GLY A 71 -16.60 4.30 -20.46
C GLY A 71 -16.75 2.87 -20.97
N HIS A 72 -15.98 2.50 -21.99
CA HIS A 72 -15.97 1.15 -22.57
C HIS A 72 -15.25 0.11 -21.70
N ASP A 73 -14.40 0.52 -20.77
CA ASP A 73 -13.84 -0.33 -19.73
C ASP A 73 -14.85 -0.43 -18.57
N THR A 74 -15.53 -1.56 -18.48
CA THR A 74 -16.54 -1.78 -17.45
C THR A 74 -15.99 -2.20 -16.11
N GLY A 75 -14.70 -2.58 -16.06
CA GLY A 75 -14.17 -3.37 -14.96
C GLY A 75 -14.89 -4.72 -14.84
N ALA A 76 -14.81 -5.32 -13.69
CA ALA A 76 -15.46 -6.59 -13.42
C ALA A 76 -17.01 -6.49 -13.55
N PRO A 77 -17.66 -7.44 -14.25
CA PRO A 77 -19.11 -7.50 -14.32
C PRO A 77 -19.67 -8.24 -13.09
N GLY A 78 -20.66 -7.64 -12.46
CA GLY A 78 -21.55 -8.29 -11.52
C GLY A 78 -22.74 -8.97 -12.22
N LYS A 79 -23.69 -9.47 -11.45
CA LYS A 79 -24.91 -10.05 -11.97
C LYS A 79 -25.86 -8.96 -12.53
N PHE A 80 -25.88 -7.78 -11.91
CA PHE A 80 -26.77 -6.66 -12.29
C PHE A 80 -26.09 -5.29 -12.31
N SER A 81 -24.82 -5.19 -11.90
CA SER A 81 -24.05 -3.94 -11.85
C SER A 81 -22.68 -4.10 -12.50
N LYS A 82 -21.97 -2.99 -12.65
CA LYS A 82 -20.60 -2.95 -13.18
C LYS A 82 -19.70 -2.27 -12.17
N GLU A 83 -18.48 -2.74 -12.06
CA GLU A 83 -17.48 -2.19 -11.16
C GLU A 83 -17.30 -0.67 -11.36
N LYS A 84 -17.17 -0.20 -12.61
CA LYS A 84 -16.96 1.21 -12.92
C LYS A 84 -18.00 2.15 -12.28
N ASP A 85 -19.25 1.67 -12.11
CA ASP A 85 -20.35 2.46 -11.58
C ASP A 85 -20.27 2.58 -10.06
N ILE A 86 -19.92 1.46 -9.38
CA ILE A 86 -19.69 1.42 -7.92
C ILE A 86 -18.49 2.29 -7.57
N ASN A 87 -17.38 2.15 -8.32
CA ASN A 87 -16.16 2.93 -8.12
C ASN A 87 -16.41 4.42 -8.24
N LEU A 88 -17.16 4.84 -9.28
CA LEU A 88 -17.48 6.26 -9.51
C LEU A 88 -18.36 6.82 -8.39
N LYS A 89 -19.41 6.12 -7.98
CA LYS A 89 -20.31 6.55 -6.91
C LYS A 89 -19.52 6.73 -5.60
N THR A 90 -18.69 5.75 -5.23
CA THR A 90 -17.89 5.80 -4.01
C THR A 90 -16.86 6.92 -4.05
N ALA A 91 -16.14 7.09 -5.17
CA ALA A 91 -15.15 8.15 -5.35
C ALA A 91 -15.76 9.55 -5.22
N LEU A 92 -16.94 9.77 -5.82
CA LEU A 92 -17.65 11.05 -5.74
C LEU A 92 -18.19 11.30 -4.32
N ALA A 93 -18.72 10.27 -3.64
CA ALA A 93 -19.19 10.40 -2.26
C ALA A 93 -18.03 10.74 -1.31
N PHE A 94 -16.91 10.04 -1.42
CA PHE A 94 -15.71 10.34 -0.63
C PHE A 94 -15.20 11.76 -0.87
N GLY A 95 -15.04 12.15 -2.14
CA GLY A 95 -14.56 13.49 -2.46
C GLY A 95 -15.50 14.60 -1.96
N LYS A 96 -16.82 14.37 -1.97
CA LYS A 96 -17.80 15.30 -1.42
C LYS A 96 -17.62 15.52 0.09
N TYR A 97 -17.25 14.46 0.85
CA TYR A 97 -16.90 14.62 2.28
C TYR A 97 -15.65 15.48 2.47
N VAL A 98 -14.63 15.28 1.64
CA VAL A 98 -13.41 16.09 1.69
C VAL A 98 -13.69 17.54 1.31
N GLU A 99 -14.36 17.78 0.18
CA GLU A 99 -14.71 19.13 -0.32
C GLU A 99 -15.55 19.91 0.72
N LYS A 100 -16.46 19.22 1.43
CA LYS A 100 -17.32 19.84 2.45
C LYS A 100 -16.58 20.19 3.73
N ASN A 101 -15.67 19.31 4.18
CA ASN A 101 -15.14 19.38 5.55
C ASN A 101 -13.67 19.82 5.63
N CYS A 102 -12.96 19.87 4.49
CA CYS A 102 -11.54 20.19 4.41
C CYS A 102 -11.30 21.33 3.39
N PRO A 103 -11.60 22.59 3.75
CA PRO A 103 -11.51 23.72 2.82
C PRO A 103 -10.07 24.03 2.37
N ASP A 104 -9.05 23.51 3.05
CA ASP A 104 -7.63 23.62 2.73
C ASP A 104 -7.13 22.46 1.86
N VAL A 105 -8.03 21.64 1.32
CA VAL A 105 -7.72 20.50 0.45
C VAL A 105 -8.30 20.70 -0.94
N LYS A 106 -7.43 20.68 -1.94
CA LYS A 106 -7.83 20.63 -3.34
C LYS A 106 -8.10 19.19 -3.75
N VAL A 107 -9.34 18.88 -4.12
CA VAL A 107 -9.74 17.57 -4.62
C VAL A 107 -9.71 17.57 -6.14
N ILE A 108 -8.97 16.63 -6.72
CA ILE A 108 -8.92 16.38 -8.16
C ILE A 108 -9.39 14.94 -8.38
N TYR A 109 -10.26 14.74 -9.37
CA TYR A 109 -10.73 13.42 -9.78
C TYR A 109 -10.13 13.05 -11.12
N THR A 110 -9.77 11.81 -11.33
CA THR A 110 -9.37 11.32 -12.65
C THR A 110 -10.57 11.31 -13.60
N ARG A 111 -11.77 11.04 -13.09
CA ARG A 111 -13.04 11.17 -13.78
C ARG A 111 -14.18 11.51 -12.81
N LYS A 112 -15.15 12.29 -13.28
CA LYS A 112 -16.41 12.60 -12.57
C LYS A 112 -17.65 12.08 -13.32
N LYS A 113 -17.43 11.38 -14.45
CA LYS A 113 -18.45 10.83 -15.33
C LYS A 113 -18.05 9.44 -15.79
N ASP A 114 -18.96 8.74 -16.47
CA ASP A 114 -18.66 7.47 -17.10
C ASP A 114 -17.88 7.68 -18.41
N VAL A 115 -16.58 7.93 -18.28
CA VAL A 115 -15.62 8.10 -19.38
C VAL A 115 -14.39 7.22 -19.13
N PHE A 116 -13.80 6.73 -20.20
CA PHE A 116 -12.54 5.99 -20.14
C PHE A 116 -11.36 6.94 -19.93
N VAL A 117 -10.44 6.57 -19.04
CA VAL A 117 -9.16 7.26 -18.80
C VAL A 117 -8.08 6.19 -18.76
N GLU A 118 -7.06 6.30 -19.62
CA GLU A 118 -5.93 5.37 -19.68
C GLU A 118 -5.17 5.34 -18.33
N LEU A 119 -4.59 4.19 -17.94
CA LEU A 119 -3.91 4.03 -16.65
C LEU A 119 -2.79 5.07 -16.45
N LYS A 120 -2.00 5.30 -17.50
CA LYS A 120 -0.92 6.30 -17.46
C LYS A 120 -1.45 7.71 -17.24
N ASP A 121 -2.61 8.04 -17.82
CA ASP A 121 -3.21 9.36 -17.68
C ASP A 121 -3.75 9.62 -16.28
N ARG A 122 -4.26 8.58 -15.58
CA ARG A 122 -4.70 8.67 -14.17
C ARG A 122 -3.54 9.13 -13.28
N ALA A 123 -2.42 8.42 -13.33
CA ALA A 123 -1.20 8.81 -12.62
C ALA A 123 -0.65 10.16 -13.14
N GLY A 124 -0.73 10.40 -14.45
CA GLY A 124 -0.31 11.64 -15.09
C GLY A 124 -1.06 12.87 -14.57
N ILE A 125 -2.37 12.76 -14.30
CA ILE A 125 -3.19 13.81 -13.67
C ILE A 125 -2.62 14.15 -12.29
N ALA A 126 -2.34 13.12 -11.46
CA ALA A 126 -1.81 13.31 -10.13
C ALA A 126 -0.39 13.92 -10.15
N ASN A 127 0.48 13.43 -11.02
CA ASN A 127 1.86 13.91 -11.16
C ASN A 127 1.92 15.35 -11.65
N LYS A 128 1.11 15.72 -12.66
CA LYS A 128 1.01 17.09 -13.17
C LYS A 128 0.49 18.07 -12.12
N ALA A 129 -0.46 17.62 -11.31
CA ALA A 129 -0.99 18.41 -10.19
C ALA A 129 -0.01 18.50 -9.02
N LYS A 130 1.11 17.76 -9.03
CA LYS A 130 2.03 17.60 -7.89
C LYS A 130 1.26 17.22 -6.62
N ALA A 131 0.34 16.26 -6.75
CA ALA A 131 -0.54 15.84 -5.68
C ALA A 131 0.27 15.34 -4.47
N ASP A 132 -0.28 15.56 -3.29
CA ASP A 132 0.29 15.10 -2.03
C ASP A 132 -0.17 13.67 -1.71
N LEU A 133 -1.29 13.22 -2.34
CA LEU A 133 -1.87 11.90 -2.12
C LEU A 133 -2.69 11.43 -3.34
N PHE A 134 -2.62 10.12 -3.61
CA PHE A 134 -3.42 9.46 -4.64
C PHE A 134 -4.14 8.25 -4.06
N ILE A 135 -5.47 8.19 -4.23
CA ILE A 135 -6.30 7.06 -3.77
C ILE A 135 -7.11 6.56 -4.96
N SER A 136 -6.85 5.30 -5.37
CA SER A 136 -7.61 4.61 -6.41
C SER A 136 -8.68 3.72 -5.76
N ILE A 137 -9.90 3.72 -6.33
CA ILE A 137 -11.06 3.02 -5.83
C ILE A 137 -11.52 2.01 -6.87
N HIS A 138 -11.55 0.74 -6.47
CA HIS A 138 -11.88 -0.45 -7.25
C HIS A 138 -12.83 -1.37 -6.51
N THR A 139 -13.36 -2.37 -7.21
CA THR A 139 -14.25 -3.40 -6.67
C THR A 139 -13.82 -4.76 -7.21
N ASP A 140 -13.31 -5.60 -6.33
CA ASP A 140 -12.71 -6.91 -6.63
C ASP A 140 -13.70 -7.91 -7.24
N ALA A 141 -13.16 -8.90 -7.91
CA ALA A 141 -13.91 -10.01 -8.50
C ALA A 141 -13.16 -11.33 -8.30
N LEU A 142 -13.88 -12.41 -8.19
CA LEU A 142 -13.33 -13.75 -8.17
C LEU A 142 -13.78 -14.54 -9.40
N GLU A 143 -12.88 -15.38 -9.89
CA GLU A 143 -13.20 -16.37 -10.90
C GLU A 143 -13.93 -17.59 -10.30
N ASN A 144 -14.58 -18.37 -11.16
CA ASN A 144 -15.07 -19.72 -10.87
C ASN A 144 -16.15 -19.81 -9.75
N ASN A 145 -17.08 -18.87 -9.68
CA ASN A 145 -18.18 -18.87 -8.68
C ASN A 145 -17.69 -18.96 -7.22
N SER A 146 -16.45 -18.60 -6.95
CA SER A 146 -15.93 -18.50 -5.60
C SER A 146 -16.63 -17.38 -4.83
N VAL A 147 -16.83 -17.58 -3.53
CA VAL A 147 -17.50 -16.61 -2.66
C VAL A 147 -16.48 -16.01 -1.71
N ALA A 148 -16.31 -14.70 -1.81
CA ALA A 148 -15.52 -13.94 -0.84
C ALA A 148 -16.26 -12.68 -0.41
N ARG A 149 -15.87 -12.14 0.73
CA ARG A 149 -16.44 -10.93 1.32
C ARG A 149 -15.35 -10.05 1.92
N GLY A 150 -15.66 -8.76 1.99
CA GLY A 150 -14.83 -7.81 2.71
C GLY A 150 -13.88 -7.03 1.81
N MET A 151 -13.19 -6.08 2.43
CA MET A 151 -12.34 -5.11 1.77
C MET A 151 -10.87 -5.49 1.86
N THR A 152 -10.11 -5.08 0.85
CA THR A 152 -8.64 -5.13 0.84
C THR A 152 -8.10 -3.77 0.42
N THR A 153 -7.04 -3.30 1.05
CA THR A 153 -6.33 -2.10 0.56
C THR A 153 -4.92 -2.49 0.14
N TYR A 154 -4.53 -2.06 -1.04
CA TYR A 154 -3.24 -2.41 -1.65
C TYR A 154 -2.31 -1.20 -1.71
N THR A 155 -1.02 -1.46 -1.52
CA THR A 155 0.07 -0.54 -1.86
C THR A 155 0.94 -1.14 -2.95
N LEU A 156 1.71 -0.29 -3.63
CA LEU A 156 2.68 -0.76 -4.61
C LEU A 156 3.73 -1.64 -3.92
N GLY A 157 4.05 -2.74 -4.53
CA GLY A 157 5.11 -3.62 -4.06
C GLY A 157 5.01 -5.02 -4.65
N MET A 158 5.87 -5.89 -4.16
CA MET A 158 5.87 -7.29 -4.56
C MET A 158 4.62 -8.01 -4.05
N HIS A 159 3.95 -8.75 -4.93
CA HIS A 159 2.90 -9.67 -4.51
C HIS A 159 3.52 -10.87 -3.78
N ARG A 160 3.09 -11.10 -2.54
CA ARG A 160 3.58 -12.25 -1.73
C ARG A 160 2.72 -13.51 -1.87
N ALA A 161 1.51 -13.38 -2.40
CA ALA A 161 0.57 -14.46 -2.60
C ALA A 161 0.05 -14.43 -4.04
N LYS A 162 -0.27 -15.61 -4.59
CA LYS A 162 -0.82 -15.75 -5.94
C LYS A 162 -2.08 -14.89 -6.13
N ASP A 163 -3.00 -14.90 -5.17
CA ASP A 163 -4.22 -14.11 -5.23
C ASP A 163 -3.95 -12.60 -5.43
N ASN A 164 -2.87 -12.06 -4.86
CA ASN A 164 -2.51 -10.66 -5.05
C ASN A 164 -1.97 -10.39 -6.46
N LEU A 165 -1.31 -11.37 -7.08
CA LEU A 165 -0.89 -11.29 -8.47
C LEU A 165 -2.11 -11.31 -9.39
N ASP A 166 -3.05 -12.22 -9.14
CA ASP A 166 -4.26 -12.38 -9.96
C ASP A 166 -5.08 -11.07 -9.98
N VAL A 167 -5.22 -10.39 -8.83
CA VAL A 167 -5.85 -9.07 -8.76
C VAL A 167 -5.07 -8.04 -9.59
N ALA A 168 -3.75 -7.95 -9.40
CA ALA A 168 -2.94 -6.99 -10.15
C ALA A 168 -2.95 -7.27 -11.67
N GLN A 169 -2.98 -8.53 -12.09
CA GLN A 169 -3.09 -8.92 -13.50
C GLN A 169 -4.42 -8.47 -14.08
N ARG A 170 -5.51 -8.68 -13.36
CA ARG A 170 -6.84 -8.24 -13.80
C ARG A 170 -6.90 -6.72 -13.97
N GLU A 171 -6.46 -5.97 -12.95
CA GLU A 171 -6.50 -4.51 -12.99
C GLU A 171 -5.56 -3.91 -14.05
N ASN A 172 -4.38 -4.50 -14.23
CA ASN A 172 -3.44 -4.06 -15.24
C ASN A 172 -3.86 -4.48 -16.67
N SER A 173 -4.75 -5.46 -16.83
CA SER A 173 -5.18 -5.95 -18.15
C SER A 173 -5.89 -4.88 -19.00
N VAL A 174 -6.38 -3.83 -18.37
CA VAL A 174 -6.98 -2.69 -19.07
C VAL A 174 -6.03 -2.04 -20.08
N ILE A 175 -4.71 -2.11 -19.88
CA ILE A 175 -3.75 -1.58 -20.86
C ILE A 175 -3.89 -2.23 -22.24
N LEU A 176 -4.38 -3.48 -22.32
CA LEU A 176 -4.53 -4.21 -23.60
C LEU A 176 -5.57 -3.55 -24.53
N ILE A 177 -6.47 -2.75 -23.99
CA ILE A 177 -7.45 -1.97 -24.78
C ILE A 177 -7.00 -0.52 -25.02
N GLU A 178 -5.84 -0.10 -24.48
CA GLU A 178 -5.25 1.20 -24.72
C GLU A 178 -4.47 1.23 -26.04
N LYS A 179 -4.43 2.42 -26.65
CA LYS A 179 -3.66 2.61 -27.87
C LYS A 179 -2.17 2.61 -27.59
N ASN A 180 -1.38 1.89 -28.41
CA ASN A 180 0.09 1.85 -28.32
C ASN A 180 0.62 1.40 -26.94
N TYR A 181 -0.13 0.54 -26.22
CA TYR A 181 0.23 0.11 -24.89
C TYR A 181 1.65 -0.49 -24.78
N LYS A 182 2.11 -1.23 -25.80
CA LYS A 182 3.46 -1.83 -25.79
C LYS A 182 4.57 -0.79 -25.68
N GLU A 183 4.42 0.33 -26.39
CA GLU A 183 5.37 1.45 -26.34
C GLU A 183 5.21 2.23 -25.03
N THR A 184 3.96 2.50 -24.65
CA THR A 184 3.60 3.26 -23.43
C THR A 184 4.15 2.59 -22.18
N TYR A 185 4.00 1.26 -22.06
CA TYR A 185 4.42 0.49 -20.89
C TYR A 185 5.70 -0.34 -21.10
N GLN A 186 6.51 0.04 -22.11
CA GLN A 186 7.84 -0.54 -22.36
C GLN A 186 7.84 -2.09 -22.50
N GLY A 187 6.82 -2.63 -23.15
CA GLY A 187 6.68 -4.06 -23.37
C GLY A 187 6.19 -4.86 -22.17
N PHE A 188 5.69 -4.20 -21.11
CA PHE A 188 5.04 -4.87 -19.99
C PHE A 188 3.82 -5.68 -20.50
N ASP A 189 3.77 -6.97 -20.17
CA ASP A 189 2.64 -7.85 -20.43
C ASP A 189 1.88 -8.12 -19.13
N PRO A 190 0.63 -7.65 -18.98
CA PRO A 190 -0.14 -7.83 -17.76
C PRO A 190 -0.50 -9.30 -17.48
N ASN A 191 -0.46 -10.18 -18.51
CA ASN A 191 -0.78 -11.59 -18.34
C ASN A 191 0.44 -12.45 -18.00
N SER A 192 1.67 -11.90 -18.09
CA SER A 192 2.90 -12.62 -17.80
C SER A 192 3.36 -12.34 -16.37
N ALA A 193 3.46 -13.38 -15.54
CA ALA A 193 4.00 -13.25 -14.18
C ALA A 193 5.45 -12.71 -14.18
N GLU A 194 6.22 -12.97 -15.24
CA GLU A 194 7.58 -12.47 -15.40
C GLU A 194 7.63 -10.95 -15.50
N SER A 195 6.62 -10.33 -16.09
CA SER A 195 6.52 -8.87 -16.18
C SER A 195 6.41 -8.22 -14.79
N TYR A 196 5.86 -8.94 -13.81
CA TYR A 196 5.70 -8.45 -12.44
C TYR A 196 6.97 -8.51 -11.60
N ILE A 197 8.02 -9.21 -12.06
CA ILE A 197 9.31 -9.26 -11.37
C ILE A 197 9.92 -7.85 -11.21
N ILE A 198 9.62 -6.93 -12.13
CA ILE A 198 10.11 -5.55 -12.03
C ILE A 198 9.67 -4.88 -10.72
N PHE A 199 8.49 -5.21 -10.19
CA PHE A 199 7.99 -4.62 -8.95
C PHE A 199 8.75 -5.10 -7.70
N GLU A 200 9.49 -6.22 -7.79
CA GLU A 200 10.37 -6.67 -6.71
C GLU A 200 11.56 -5.74 -6.49
N PHE A 201 11.95 -5.02 -7.53
CA PHE A 201 13.14 -4.15 -7.54
C PHE A 201 12.81 -2.68 -7.35
N MET A 202 11.54 -2.33 -7.33
CA MET A 202 11.13 -0.94 -7.13
C MET A 202 11.20 -0.60 -5.64
N GLN A 203 12.10 0.33 -5.30
CA GLN A 203 12.09 0.99 -4.00
C GLN A 203 11.16 2.20 -4.09
N ASP A 204 9.97 2.06 -3.52
CA ASP A 204 9.06 3.20 -3.38
C ASP A 204 9.50 4.06 -2.20
N LYS A 205 10.00 5.28 -2.49
CA LYS A 205 10.35 6.28 -1.48
C LYS A 205 9.17 6.68 -0.59
N ASN A 206 7.95 6.43 -1.06
CA ASN A 206 6.71 6.74 -0.37
C ASN A 206 6.12 5.54 0.39
N MET A 207 6.79 4.38 0.35
CA MET A 207 6.28 3.10 0.86
C MET A 207 5.67 3.22 2.26
N GLN A 208 6.42 3.79 3.21
CA GLN A 208 5.94 3.91 4.59
C GLN A 208 4.65 4.75 4.67
N ARG A 209 4.59 5.85 3.94
CA ARG A 209 3.41 6.72 3.91
C ARG A 209 2.22 6.06 3.21
N SER A 210 2.48 5.30 2.15
CA SER A 210 1.47 4.51 1.43
C SER A 210 0.90 3.40 2.31
N VAL A 211 1.74 2.68 3.06
CA VAL A 211 1.31 1.64 4.00
C VAL A 211 0.50 2.22 5.16
N ASP A 212 0.91 3.36 5.72
CA ASP A 212 0.15 4.03 6.77
C ASP A 212 -1.23 4.48 6.26
N LEU A 213 -1.29 5.09 5.06
CA LEU A 213 -2.55 5.46 4.41
C LEU A 213 -3.46 4.24 4.23
N ALA A 214 -2.93 3.17 3.64
CA ALA A 214 -3.67 1.94 3.39
C ALA A 214 -4.18 1.32 4.69
N THR A 215 -3.39 1.37 5.77
CA THR A 215 -3.76 0.88 7.09
C THR A 215 -4.89 1.70 7.70
N PHE A 216 -4.85 3.03 7.60
CA PHE A 216 -5.93 3.88 8.06
C PHE A 216 -7.21 3.63 7.26
N ILE A 217 -7.13 3.56 5.92
CA ILE A 217 -8.28 3.27 5.06
C ILE A 217 -8.88 1.91 5.42
N GLN A 218 -8.07 0.85 5.47
CA GLN A 218 -8.54 -0.49 5.78
C GLN A 218 -9.30 -0.53 7.12
N ASN A 219 -8.72 0.02 8.17
CA ASN A 219 -9.30 -0.04 9.51
C ASN A 219 -10.57 0.84 9.64
N LYS A 220 -10.48 2.11 9.21
CA LYS A 220 -11.60 3.06 9.36
C LYS A 220 -12.79 2.70 8.49
N THR A 221 -12.53 2.23 7.27
CA THR A 221 -13.59 1.89 6.33
C THR A 221 -14.29 0.59 6.73
N CYS A 222 -13.52 -0.45 7.13
CA CYS A 222 -14.13 -1.68 7.63
C CYS A 222 -14.97 -1.43 8.88
N GLN A 223 -14.51 -0.57 9.79
CA GLN A 223 -15.27 -0.17 10.99
C GLN A 223 -16.54 0.63 10.63
N ALA A 224 -16.41 1.64 9.75
CA ALA A 224 -17.54 2.53 9.42
C ALA A 224 -18.64 1.81 8.63
N ALA A 225 -18.26 0.86 7.78
CA ALA A 225 -19.18 0.15 6.90
C ALA A 225 -19.46 -1.29 7.36
N ASP A 226 -19.04 -1.66 8.56
CA ASP A 226 -19.18 -3.02 9.13
C ASP A 226 -18.76 -4.12 8.16
N ARG A 227 -17.57 -3.96 7.55
CA ARG A 227 -17.06 -4.84 6.52
C ARG A 227 -15.95 -5.74 7.07
N PRO A 228 -15.93 -7.05 6.70
CA PRO A 228 -14.79 -7.89 7.02
C PRO A 228 -13.50 -7.31 6.44
N SER A 229 -12.45 -7.23 7.25
CA SER A 229 -11.13 -6.80 6.81
C SER A 229 -10.34 -7.97 6.24
N ARG A 230 -9.82 -7.82 5.01
CA ARG A 230 -8.88 -8.74 4.39
C ARG A 230 -7.43 -8.24 4.49
N GLY A 231 -7.23 -7.14 5.19
CA GLY A 231 -5.92 -6.57 5.51
C GLY A 231 -5.35 -5.67 4.43
N VAL A 232 -4.17 -5.13 4.73
CA VAL A 232 -3.34 -4.37 3.79
C VAL A 232 -2.37 -5.31 3.10
N LYS A 233 -2.28 -5.22 1.78
CA LYS A 233 -1.46 -6.09 0.95
C LYS A 233 -0.60 -5.28 -0.02
N GLN A 234 0.32 -5.96 -0.70
CA GLN A 234 1.14 -5.39 -1.76
C GLN A 234 0.92 -6.14 -3.07
N ALA A 235 0.87 -5.39 -4.17
CA ALA A 235 0.83 -5.96 -5.50
C ALA A 235 1.36 -4.97 -6.56
N GLY A 236 1.65 -5.46 -7.75
CA GLY A 236 2.25 -4.72 -8.86
C GLY A 236 1.22 -3.96 -9.69
N PHE A 237 0.50 -3.01 -9.12
CA PHE A 237 -0.45 -2.17 -9.87
C PHE A 237 0.27 -1.10 -10.68
N LEU A 238 0.06 -1.08 -11.99
CA LEU A 238 0.65 -0.08 -12.88
C LEU A 238 0.23 1.35 -12.53
N VAL A 239 -1.03 1.56 -12.17
CA VAL A 239 -1.52 2.89 -11.80
C VAL A 239 -0.76 3.45 -10.60
N LEU A 240 -0.40 2.60 -9.61
CA LEU A 240 0.39 3.04 -8.46
C LEU A 240 1.88 3.20 -8.80
N ARG A 241 2.41 2.36 -9.72
CA ARG A 241 3.80 2.46 -10.19
C ARG A 241 4.10 3.81 -10.82
N GLU A 242 3.16 4.32 -11.57
CA GLU A 242 3.31 5.57 -12.33
C GLU A 242 3.11 6.82 -11.45
N THR A 243 2.68 6.69 -10.18
CA THR A 243 2.50 7.83 -9.26
C THR A 243 3.83 8.24 -8.59
N SER A 244 4.00 9.54 -8.33
CA SER A 244 5.19 10.09 -7.65
C SER A 244 4.97 10.48 -6.19
N MET A 245 3.77 10.27 -5.65
CA MET A 245 3.35 10.58 -4.29
C MET A 245 2.89 9.31 -3.56
N PRO A 246 2.67 9.37 -2.22
CA PRO A 246 2.02 8.28 -1.49
C PRO A 246 0.70 7.89 -2.14
N SER A 247 0.49 6.58 -2.34
CA SER A 247 -0.65 6.07 -3.10
C SER A 247 -1.13 4.71 -2.60
N CYS A 248 -2.42 4.44 -2.76
CA CYS A 248 -3.00 3.12 -2.51
C CYS A 248 -4.17 2.85 -3.46
N LEU A 249 -4.53 1.56 -3.58
CA LEU A 249 -5.69 1.07 -4.29
C LEU A 249 -6.60 0.33 -3.31
N VAL A 250 -7.86 0.70 -3.30
CA VAL A 250 -8.87 0.18 -2.36
C VAL A 250 -9.83 -0.72 -3.12
N GLU A 251 -9.88 -1.98 -2.75
CA GLU A 251 -10.87 -2.95 -3.21
C GLU A 251 -12.03 -2.98 -2.23
N LEU A 252 -13.18 -2.45 -2.65
CA LEU A 252 -14.34 -2.23 -1.80
C LEU A 252 -15.02 -3.52 -1.34
N GLY A 253 -14.89 -4.59 -2.11
CA GLY A 253 -15.52 -5.90 -1.90
C GLY A 253 -15.58 -6.68 -3.19
N PHE A 254 -16.35 -7.77 -3.24
CA PHE A 254 -16.37 -8.70 -4.37
C PHE A 254 -17.68 -8.63 -5.15
N ILE A 255 -17.66 -7.97 -6.32
CA ILE A 255 -18.85 -7.79 -7.17
C ILE A 255 -19.45 -9.12 -7.66
N THR A 256 -18.62 -10.16 -7.78
CA THR A 256 -19.06 -11.51 -8.21
C THR A 256 -19.77 -12.30 -7.11
N THR A 257 -19.73 -11.84 -5.85
CA THR A 257 -20.50 -12.41 -4.75
C THR A 257 -21.86 -11.71 -4.65
N PRO A 258 -23.01 -12.39 -4.89
CA PRO A 258 -24.31 -11.71 -5.00
C PRO A 258 -24.71 -10.86 -3.80
N ALA A 259 -24.39 -11.29 -2.57
CA ALA A 259 -24.67 -10.52 -1.37
C ALA A 259 -23.79 -9.26 -1.26
N GLU A 260 -22.52 -9.34 -1.70
CA GLU A 260 -21.61 -8.20 -1.77
C GLU A 260 -22.01 -7.21 -2.85
N GLU A 261 -22.38 -7.73 -4.06
CA GLU A 261 -22.85 -6.89 -5.15
C GLU A 261 -24.08 -6.07 -4.73
N LYS A 262 -25.06 -6.71 -4.09
CA LYS A 262 -26.24 -6.02 -3.58
C LYS A 262 -25.83 -4.90 -2.60
N LEU A 263 -24.98 -5.24 -1.63
CA LEU A 263 -24.53 -4.34 -0.59
C LEU A 263 -23.74 -3.16 -1.17
N LEU A 264 -22.84 -3.39 -2.12
CA LEU A 264 -22.02 -2.37 -2.78
C LEU A 264 -22.82 -1.43 -3.69
N ASN A 265 -24.08 -1.75 -4.01
CA ASN A 265 -25.01 -0.90 -4.76
C ASN A 265 -25.98 -0.12 -3.87
N GLU A 266 -25.98 -0.36 -2.55
CA GLU A 266 -26.83 0.38 -1.61
C GLU A 266 -26.20 1.73 -1.25
N ASP A 267 -26.96 2.81 -1.40
CA ASP A 267 -26.47 4.18 -1.16
C ASP A 267 -25.93 4.36 0.27
N VAL A 268 -26.56 3.69 1.26
CA VAL A 268 -26.11 3.71 2.65
C VAL A 268 -24.73 3.06 2.81
N THR A 269 -24.49 1.95 2.14
CA THR A 269 -23.20 1.25 2.18
C THR A 269 -22.12 2.11 1.53
N ILE A 270 -22.42 2.69 0.37
CA ILE A 270 -21.51 3.62 -0.32
C ILE A 270 -21.16 4.81 0.58
N ASP A 271 -22.17 5.38 1.24
CA ASP A 271 -21.97 6.51 2.15
C ASP A 271 -21.09 6.15 3.35
N ASN A 272 -21.34 5.00 4.00
CA ASN A 272 -20.53 4.51 5.10
C ASN A 272 -19.07 4.21 4.68
N ILE A 273 -18.87 3.61 3.51
CA ILE A 273 -17.54 3.40 2.93
C ILE A 273 -16.85 4.75 2.69
N ALA A 274 -17.54 5.69 2.05
CA ALA A 274 -17.01 7.02 1.75
C ALA A 274 -16.61 7.77 3.04
N LYS A 275 -17.43 7.70 4.09
CA LYS A 275 -17.11 8.25 5.44
C LYS A 275 -15.90 7.59 6.06
N GLY A 276 -15.77 6.26 5.93
CA GLY A 276 -14.62 5.52 6.42
C GLY A 276 -13.33 5.96 5.75
N ILE A 277 -13.32 6.08 4.41
CA ILE A 277 -12.17 6.58 3.64
C ILE A 277 -11.88 8.04 4.02
N TYR A 278 -12.89 8.89 4.18
CA TYR A 278 -12.74 10.26 4.65
C TYR A 278 -12.08 10.34 6.04
N ASN A 279 -12.56 9.56 7.00
CA ASN A 279 -11.98 9.52 8.34
C ASN A 279 -10.50 9.08 8.33
N ALA A 280 -10.17 8.12 7.47
CA ALA A 280 -8.80 7.67 7.25
C ALA A 280 -7.93 8.78 6.64
N PHE A 281 -8.44 9.48 5.64
CA PHE A 281 -7.78 10.62 5.02
C PHE A 281 -7.48 11.72 6.05
N VAL A 282 -8.44 12.06 6.90
CA VAL A 282 -8.26 13.05 7.98
C VAL A 282 -7.16 12.60 8.96
N GLU A 283 -7.13 11.31 9.33
CA GLU A 283 -6.10 10.77 10.22
C GLU A 283 -4.71 10.81 9.56
N TYR A 284 -4.63 10.44 8.27
CA TYR A 284 -3.39 10.55 7.49
C TYR A 284 -2.90 12.00 7.40
N LYS A 285 -3.79 12.93 7.05
CA LYS A 285 -3.45 14.36 6.96
C LYS A 285 -2.97 14.90 8.30
N LYS A 286 -3.60 14.55 9.43
CA LYS A 286 -3.14 14.92 10.78
C LYS A 286 -1.74 14.40 11.09
N LYS A 287 -1.39 13.22 10.57
CA LYS A 287 -0.06 12.63 10.81
C LYS A 287 1.04 13.27 9.97
N TYR A 288 0.75 13.64 8.72
CA TYR A 288 1.76 13.99 7.73
C TYR A 288 1.73 15.42 7.23
N ASP A 289 0.62 16.13 7.37
CA ASP A 289 0.50 17.54 7.00
C ASP A 289 0.64 18.43 8.23
N ASN A 290 1.74 19.18 8.27
CA ASN A 290 2.01 20.12 9.36
C ASN A 290 1.23 21.45 9.20
N ASN A 291 0.52 21.65 8.10
CA ASN A 291 -0.22 22.86 7.76
C ASN A 291 -1.70 22.79 8.09
N ILE A 292 -2.16 21.80 8.86
CA ILE A 292 -3.56 21.70 9.23
C ILE A 292 -3.98 22.91 10.06
N THR A 293 -4.85 23.72 9.49
CA THR A 293 -5.41 24.92 10.13
C THR A 293 -6.82 24.71 10.69
N VAL A 294 -7.52 23.69 10.23
CA VAL A 294 -8.91 23.38 10.58
C VAL A 294 -8.99 22.08 11.37
N PRO A 295 -9.66 22.03 12.51
CA PRO A 295 -9.94 20.80 13.23
C PRO A 295 -11.02 20.02 12.48
N TYR A 296 -10.64 19.03 11.68
CA TYR A 296 -11.58 18.18 10.98
C TYR A 296 -12.35 17.29 11.94
N LYS A 297 -13.67 17.21 11.74
CA LYS A 297 -14.54 16.33 12.50
C LYS A 297 -14.66 14.99 11.76
N ALA A 298 -14.46 13.89 12.49
CA ALA A 298 -14.77 12.56 11.97
C ALA A 298 -16.29 12.43 11.75
N GLU A 299 -16.68 11.78 10.66
CA GLU A 299 -18.10 11.47 10.38
C GLU A 299 -18.42 10.08 10.94
N GLU A 300 -19.48 10.00 11.72
CA GLU A 300 -19.95 8.72 12.26
C GLU A 300 -20.79 7.97 11.21
N PRO A 301 -20.72 6.63 11.17
CA PRO A 301 -21.59 5.84 10.30
C PRO A 301 -23.06 6.06 10.64
N THR A 302 -23.90 6.11 9.61
CA THR A 302 -25.33 6.35 9.78
C THR A 302 -26.12 5.09 10.09
N ILE A 303 -25.64 3.93 9.61
CA ILE A 303 -26.31 2.64 9.77
C ILE A 303 -25.26 1.53 9.93
N ASN A 304 -25.60 0.51 10.72
CA ASN A 304 -24.85 -0.73 10.78
C ASN A 304 -25.30 -1.65 9.64
N ILE A 305 -24.38 -2.13 8.82
CA ILE A 305 -24.66 -2.97 7.64
C ILE A 305 -25.27 -4.31 8.01
N VAL A 306 -24.98 -4.85 9.20
CA VAL A 306 -25.55 -6.12 9.68
C VAL A 306 -27.08 -6.09 9.65
N ASP A 307 -27.68 -4.94 9.87
CA ASP A 307 -29.13 -4.77 9.91
C ASP A 307 -29.76 -4.70 8.51
N VAL A 308 -28.95 -4.56 7.46
CA VAL A 308 -29.40 -4.35 6.07
C VAL A 308 -29.25 -5.60 5.20
N VAL A 309 -28.39 -6.55 5.60
CA VAL A 309 -28.13 -7.78 4.81
C VAL A 309 -28.99 -8.93 5.29
N PRO A 310 -29.98 -9.39 4.51
CA PRO A 310 -30.80 -10.55 4.88
C PRO A 310 -29.94 -11.83 5.00
N GLY A 311 -30.02 -12.53 6.13
CA GLY A 311 -29.37 -13.81 6.34
C GLY A 311 -28.07 -13.81 7.14
N GLN A 312 -27.68 -12.71 7.75
CA GLN A 312 -26.70 -12.73 8.83
C GLN A 312 -27.44 -12.89 10.18
N GLU A 313 -27.68 -14.15 10.56
CA GLU A 313 -28.08 -14.43 11.93
C GLU A 313 -26.98 -13.99 12.88
N LYS A 314 -27.38 -13.20 13.91
CA LYS A 314 -26.52 -12.91 15.06
C LYS A 314 -26.12 -14.27 15.64
N LYS A 315 -24.85 -14.63 15.52
CA LYS A 315 -24.28 -15.67 16.37
C LYS A 315 -24.26 -15.05 17.77
N GLU A 316 -25.23 -15.41 18.60
CA GLU A 316 -25.13 -15.24 20.03
C GLU A 316 -23.82 -15.87 20.49
N GLU A 317 -23.02 -15.10 21.21
CA GLU A 317 -21.86 -15.61 21.94
C GLU A 317 -22.36 -16.64 22.97
N VAL A 318 -22.34 -17.90 22.59
CA VAL A 318 -22.47 -18.99 23.55
C VAL A 318 -21.19 -19.02 24.36
N ARG A 319 -21.30 -18.52 25.58
CA ARG A 319 -20.32 -18.57 26.66
C ARG A 319 -19.84 -20.02 26.79
N ALA A 320 -18.57 -20.28 26.41
CA ALA A 320 -17.96 -21.58 26.49
C ALA A 320 -17.79 -21.97 27.97
N GLU A 321 -18.64 -22.86 28.45
CA GLU A 321 -18.37 -23.68 29.62
C GLU A 321 -17.37 -24.77 29.23
N LYS A 322 -16.35 -24.91 30.08
CA LYS A 322 -15.30 -25.93 29.95
C LYS A 322 -15.92 -27.32 30.16
N PRO A 323 -15.63 -28.30 29.29
CA PRO A 323 -15.86 -29.70 29.68
C PRO A 323 -14.62 -30.25 30.40
N ASP A 324 -14.92 -30.91 31.50
CA ASP A 324 -14.07 -31.72 32.35
C ASP A 324 -13.58 -32.99 31.62
N LYS A 325 -12.44 -33.48 32.13
CA LYS A 325 -11.73 -34.65 31.62
C LYS A 325 -12.48 -35.94 31.88
N THR A 326 -12.34 -36.88 30.99
CA THR A 326 -11.90 -38.29 31.12
C THR A 326 -12.65 -39.20 30.13
N VAL A 327 -11.93 -40.01 29.41
CA VAL A 327 -11.93 -41.48 29.37
C VAL A 327 -11.38 -42.03 28.02
N LYS A 328 -10.21 -42.66 28.14
CA LYS A 328 -9.66 -43.88 27.54
C LYS A 328 -9.94 -44.27 26.07
N ALA A 329 -8.86 -44.36 25.35
CA ALA A 329 -8.17 -45.44 24.62
C ALA A 329 -8.98 -46.71 24.27
N GLU A 330 -8.88 -47.11 23.02
CA GLU A 330 -8.63 -48.49 22.53
C GLU A 330 -8.54 -48.53 20.99
N GLU A 331 -7.35 -48.87 20.56
CA GLU A 331 -6.88 -49.82 19.54
C GLU A 331 -7.74 -50.12 18.28
N LYS A 332 -7.09 -50.01 17.11
CA LYS A 332 -6.74 -51.16 16.28
C LYS A 332 -5.75 -50.81 15.17
N GLU A 333 -4.59 -51.48 15.26
CA GLU A 333 -3.68 -51.74 14.15
C GLU A 333 -4.37 -52.49 13.00
N GLU A 334 -4.00 -52.16 11.77
CA GLU A 334 -3.63 -53.07 10.69
C GLU A 334 -3.63 -52.33 9.35
N LYS A 335 -2.49 -52.19 8.78
CA LYS A 335 -2.03 -52.40 7.41
C LYS A 335 -0.82 -51.58 7.07
N LYS A 336 0.32 -52.08 7.49
CA LYS A 336 1.61 -51.82 6.84
C LYS A 336 1.89 -53.03 5.94
N GLU A 337 1.99 -52.75 4.65
CA GLU A 337 2.88 -53.42 3.70
C GLU A 337 2.45 -53.00 2.28
N GLY A 338 3.32 -52.27 1.59
CA GLY A 338 3.12 -51.90 0.18
C GLY A 338 3.67 -50.57 -0.28
N LYS A 339 4.34 -49.77 0.58
CA LYS A 339 4.84 -48.44 0.19
C LYS A 339 6.36 -48.24 0.32
N LYS A 340 7.13 -49.30 0.56
CA LYS A 340 8.59 -49.17 0.79
C LYS A 340 9.50 -49.29 -0.44
N LYS A 341 8.93 -49.39 -1.66
CA LYS A 341 9.76 -49.51 -2.87
C LYS A 341 9.74 -48.30 -3.81
N LYS A 342 8.85 -47.31 -3.59
CA LYS A 342 8.82 -46.06 -4.38
C LYS A 342 9.53 -44.87 -3.71
N GLU A 343 9.69 -44.89 -2.40
CA GLU A 343 10.35 -43.79 -1.66
C GLU A 343 11.90 -43.83 -1.73
N LYS A 344 12.51 -44.97 -2.13
CA LYS A 344 13.98 -45.07 -2.25
C LYS A 344 14.54 -44.59 -3.57
N GLU A 345 13.75 -44.48 -4.63
CA GLU A 345 14.19 -43.95 -5.95
C GLU A 345 13.98 -42.43 -6.09
N GLU A 346 13.08 -41.84 -5.26
CA GLU A 346 12.92 -40.37 -5.20
C GLU A 346 13.92 -39.70 -4.24
N GLU A 347 14.35 -40.37 -3.17
CA GLU A 347 15.38 -39.83 -2.24
C GLU A 347 16.79 -39.79 -2.83
N GLU A 348 17.12 -40.61 -3.85
CA GLU A 348 18.41 -40.58 -4.54
C GLU A 348 18.48 -39.52 -5.64
N LYS A 349 17.35 -39.02 -6.15
CA LYS A 349 17.31 -37.92 -7.12
C LYS A 349 17.31 -36.53 -6.48
N GLU A 350 16.92 -36.40 -5.21
CA GLU A 350 16.93 -35.13 -4.49
C GLU A 350 18.30 -34.76 -3.91
N LYS A 351 19.21 -35.73 -3.76
CA LYS A 351 20.55 -35.48 -3.18
C LYS A 351 21.61 -35.01 -4.18
N THR A 352 21.26 -34.87 -5.46
CA THR A 352 22.26 -34.54 -6.50
C THR A 352 22.17 -33.11 -7.01
N LEU A 353 21.34 -32.23 -6.42
CA LEU A 353 21.08 -30.89 -6.94
C LEU A 353 21.89 -29.76 -6.28
N TYR A 354 22.68 -30.05 -5.25
CA TYR A 354 23.44 -28.99 -4.54
C TYR A 354 24.89 -29.43 -4.28
N VAL A 355 25.63 -29.62 -5.37
CA VAL A 355 27.10 -29.70 -5.27
C VAL A 355 27.65 -28.29 -5.46
N ALA A 356 28.33 -27.78 -4.45
CA ALA A 356 29.13 -26.57 -4.56
C ALA A 356 30.11 -26.72 -5.71
N SER A 357 29.87 -26.02 -6.83
CA SER A 357 30.85 -25.94 -7.92
C SER A 357 31.93 -24.94 -7.51
N GLY A 358 33.12 -25.44 -7.28
CA GLY A 358 34.35 -24.63 -7.19
C GLY A 358 34.56 -23.80 -8.44
N ASP A 359 35.22 -22.65 -8.30
CA ASP A 359 35.61 -21.68 -9.32
C ASP A 359 34.49 -20.81 -9.94
N ASN A 360 33.82 -20.05 -9.05
CA ASN A 360 32.94 -18.93 -9.47
C ASN A 360 33.66 -17.56 -9.39
N ALA A 361 34.95 -17.51 -9.68
CA ALA A 361 35.73 -16.29 -9.68
C ALA A 361 35.13 -15.29 -10.70
N GLY A 362 34.60 -14.19 -10.21
CA GLY A 362 34.11 -13.08 -11.04
C GLY A 362 32.65 -13.17 -11.51
N VAL A 363 31.86 -14.18 -11.11
CA VAL A 363 30.45 -14.32 -11.44
C VAL A 363 29.57 -14.12 -10.19
N PRO A 364 28.41 -13.45 -10.28
CA PRO A 364 27.49 -13.35 -9.16
C PRO A 364 26.97 -14.73 -8.69
N VAL A 365 26.96 -14.94 -7.39
CA VAL A 365 26.42 -16.11 -6.72
C VAL A 365 25.17 -15.72 -5.93
N PHE A 366 24.07 -16.42 -6.16
CA PHE A 366 22.78 -16.16 -5.54
C PHE A 366 22.54 -17.15 -4.38
N LYS A 367 21.96 -16.65 -3.28
CA LYS A 367 21.58 -17.43 -2.10
C LYS A 367 20.20 -16.96 -1.60
N VAL A 368 19.47 -17.79 -0.86
CA VAL A 368 18.21 -17.41 -0.24
C VAL A 368 18.44 -17.08 1.23
N GLN A 369 18.23 -15.83 1.64
CA GLN A 369 18.26 -15.46 3.05
C GLN A 369 16.94 -15.87 3.70
N ILE A 370 17.04 -16.64 4.79
CA ILE A 370 15.90 -17.22 5.50
C ILE A 370 15.65 -16.58 6.86
N LEU A 371 16.69 -16.10 7.54
CA LEU A 371 16.61 -15.53 8.88
C LEU A 371 17.63 -14.40 9.06
N ALA A 372 17.33 -13.47 9.98
CA ALA A 372 18.26 -12.46 10.48
C ALA A 372 18.04 -12.25 11.98
N THR A 373 19.12 -12.10 12.75
CA THR A 373 19.07 -11.92 14.19
C THR A 373 20.24 -11.08 14.70
N ASP A 374 20.05 -10.38 15.80
CA ASP A 374 21.11 -9.68 16.54
C ASP A 374 22.02 -10.63 17.32
N LYS A 375 21.51 -11.80 17.73
CA LYS A 375 22.26 -12.84 18.45
C LYS A 375 22.28 -14.13 17.63
N PRO A 376 23.48 -14.66 17.30
CA PRO A 376 23.60 -15.89 16.52
C PRO A 376 22.86 -17.06 17.15
N PHE A 377 22.11 -17.80 16.34
CA PHE A 377 21.46 -19.04 16.75
C PHE A 377 22.47 -20.19 16.91
N LYS A 378 22.21 -21.10 17.86
CA LYS A 378 22.99 -22.33 18.01
C LYS A 378 22.66 -23.30 16.85
N LYS A 379 23.63 -24.19 16.53
CA LYS A 379 23.40 -25.25 15.55
C LYS A 379 22.26 -26.16 16.03
N GLY A 380 21.26 -26.38 15.16
CA GLY A 380 20.07 -27.16 15.49
C GLY A 380 18.95 -26.38 16.19
N ASP A 381 19.02 -25.04 16.23
CA ASP A 381 17.97 -24.20 16.77
C ASP A 381 16.64 -24.40 16.02
N ALA A 382 15.52 -24.33 16.75
CA ALA A 382 14.18 -24.57 16.20
C ALA A 382 13.80 -23.59 15.07
N HIS A 383 14.41 -22.42 15.01
CA HIS A 383 14.19 -21.44 13.92
C HIS A 383 14.63 -21.98 12.55
N PHE A 384 15.57 -22.94 12.51
CA PHE A 384 15.99 -23.57 11.25
C PHE A 384 15.04 -24.66 10.75
N LYS A 385 13.95 -24.96 11.49
CA LYS A 385 12.93 -25.96 11.08
C LYS A 385 13.53 -27.34 10.72
N GLY A 386 14.57 -27.74 11.46
CA GLY A 386 15.28 -29.02 11.25
C GLY A 386 16.33 -29.01 10.13
N ARG A 387 16.53 -27.91 9.43
CA ARG A 387 17.55 -27.82 8.36
C ARG A 387 18.95 -27.58 8.97
N THR A 388 19.95 -28.14 8.30
CA THR A 388 21.37 -28.01 8.69
C THR A 388 22.24 -27.46 7.55
N ASP A 389 21.67 -27.27 6.38
CA ASP A 389 22.30 -26.85 5.12
C ASP A 389 22.26 -25.33 4.92
N TYR A 390 22.52 -24.58 5.99
CA TYR A 390 22.56 -23.12 5.95
C TYR A 390 23.97 -22.57 6.11
N ASN A 391 24.21 -21.44 5.49
CA ASN A 391 25.38 -20.58 5.66
C ASN A 391 25.01 -19.34 6.45
N GLN A 392 25.99 -18.62 6.99
CA GLN A 392 25.77 -17.36 7.70
C GLN A 392 26.74 -16.28 7.23
N TYR A 393 26.29 -15.02 7.31
CA TYR A 393 27.12 -13.83 7.13
C TYR A 393 26.65 -12.72 8.06
N THR A 394 27.53 -11.74 8.33
CA THR A 394 27.21 -10.60 9.20
C THR A 394 27.11 -9.32 8.36
N GLU A 395 26.06 -8.54 8.59
CA GLU A 395 25.86 -7.24 7.96
C GLU A 395 25.13 -6.32 8.93
N ASN A 396 25.65 -5.10 9.12
CA ASN A 396 25.08 -4.09 10.03
C ASN A 396 24.86 -4.59 11.46
N GLY A 397 25.80 -5.39 11.98
CA GLY A 397 25.72 -5.96 13.35
C GLY A 397 24.75 -7.13 13.52
N MET A 398 24.04 -7.54 12.46
CA MET A 398 23.13 -8.68 12.48
C MET A 398 23.75 -9.91 11.82
N THR A 399 23.51 -11.09 12.40
CA THR A 399 23.81 -12.36 11.77
C THR A 399 22.65 -12.78 10.88
N LYS A 400 22.95 -13.09 9.62
CA LYS A 400 21.97 -13.48 8.60
C LYS A 400 22.28 -14.89 8.11
N TYR A 401 21.25 -15.70 7.91
CA TYR A 401 21.35 -17.09 7.50
C TYR A 401 20.80 -17.29 6.10
N THR A 402 21.53 -18.05 5.27
CA THR A 402 21.16 -18.32 3.87
C THR A 402 21.17 -19.81 3.57
N ILE A 403 20.30 -20.23 2.66
CA ILE A 403 20.26 -21.58 2.09
C ILE A 403 20.44 -21.49 0.58
N GLY A 404 21.08 -22.51 0.00
CA GLY A 404 21.38 -22.60 -1.42
C GLY A 404 22.52 -21.68 -1.87
N GLU A 405 23.17 -22.06 -2.96
CA GLU A 405 24.26 -21.31 -3.58
C GLU A 405 24.32 -21.69 -5.06
N THR A 406 24.01 -20.77 -5.95
CA THR A 406 24.04 -21.01 -7.40
C THR A 406 24.35 -19.74 -8.18
N THR A 407 24.92 -19.88 -9.36
CA THR A 407 25.09 -18.77 -10.31
C THR A 407 23.90 -18.61 -11.25
N ASP A 408 22.95 -19.56 -11.28
CA ASP A 408 21.71 -19.44 -12.05
C ASP A 408 20.61 -18.79 -11.22
N TYR A 409 20.21 -17.59 -11.64
CA TYR A 409 19.16 -16.84 -10.96
C TYR A 409 17.79 -17.53 -10.99
N ASN A 410 17.47 -18.29 -12.03
CA ASN A 410 16.19 -18.99 -12.12
C ASN A 410 16.15 -20.19 -11.15
N GLU A 411 17.28 -20.86 -10.94
CA GLU A 411 17.40 -21.95 -9.98
C GLU A 411 17.20 -21.45 -8.55
N ILE A 412 17.84 -20.34 -8.17
CA ILE A 412 17.68 -19.80 -6.83
C ILE A 412 16.26 -19.29 -6.57
N LEU A 413 15.53 -18.84 -7.60
CA LEU A 413 14.11 -18.46 -7.46
C LEU A 413 13.22 -19.67 -7.16
N ARG A 414 13.50 -20.84 -7.77
CA ARG A 414 12.78 -22.08 -7.46
C ARG A 414 13.01 -22.48 -6.01
N LEU A 415 14.27 -22.49 -5.57
CA LEU A 415 14.63 -22.77 -4.19
C LEU A 415 13.98 -21.78 -3.20
N LYS A 416 13.94 -20.49 -3.53
CA LYS A 416 13.23 -19.48 -2.73
C LYS A 416 11.75 -19.85 -2.57
N SER A 417 11.08 -20.24 -3.68
CA SER A 417 9.67 -20.62 -3.66
C SER A 417 9.39 -21.82 -2.75
N GLU A 418 10.27 -22.82 -2.76
CA GLU A 418 10.19 -23.99 -1.89
C GLU A 418 10.40 -23.62 -0.42
N LEU A 419 11.40 -22.79 -0.13
CA LEU A 419 11.73 -22.36 1.23
C LEU A 419 10.67 -21.40 1.82
N GLN A 420 9.93 -20.69 0.99
CA GLN A 420 8.92 -19.74 1.42
C GLN A 420 7.76 -20.40 2.18
N ALA A 421 7.42 -21.65 1.83
CA ALA A 421 6.43 -22.44 2.57
C ALA A 421 6.85 -22.73 4.02
N THR A 422 8.17 -22.82 4.26
CA THR A 422 8.72 -23.17 5.58
C THR A 422 9.14 -21.96 6.40
N PHE A 423 9.79 -20.97 5.75
CA PHE A 423 10.42 -19.83 6.43
C PHE A 423 9.64 -18.51 6.27
N GLY A 424 8.57 -18.49 5.48
CA GLY A 424 7.76 -17.29 5.26
C GLY A 424 8.54 -16.21 4.50
N ASP A 425 9.04 -15.20 5.19
CA ASP A 425 9.71 -14.04 4.61
C ASP A 425 11.18 -14.31 4.21
N CYS A 426 11.41 -15.15 3.19
CA CYS A 426 12.74 -15.37 2.64
C CYS A 426 12.95 -14.63 1.31
N PHE A 427 14.17 -14.18 1.03
CA PHE A 427 14.50 -13.44 -0.19
C PHE A 427 15.91 -13.75 -0.72
N VAL A 428 16.10 -13.51 -2.02
CA VAL A 428 17.39 -13.75 -2.68
C VAL A 428 18.37 -12.63 -2.37
N VAL A 429 19.59 -13.02 -2.02
CA VAL A 429 20.76 -12.15 -1.88
C VAL A 429 21.83 -12.58 -2.87
N ALA A 430 22.69 -11.66 -3.30
CA ALA A 430 23.76 -11.94 -4.22
C ALA A 430 25.12 -11.57 -3.62
N PHE A 431 26.11 -12.38 -3.96
CA PHE A 431 27.51 -12.18 -3.58
C PHE A 431 28.40 -12.29 -4.81
N LYS A 432 29.48 -11.57 -4.80
CA LYS A 432 30.56 -11.68 -5.79
C LYS A 432 31.88 -11.62 -5.06
N GLU A 433 32.76 -12.62 -5.27
CA GLU A 433 34.04 -12.73 -4.57
C GLU A 433 33.91 -12.64 -3.04
N GLY A 434 32.86 -13.27 -2.50
CA GLY A 434 32.58 -13.28 -1.05
C GLY A 434 31.97 -12.00 -0.49
N GLN A 435 31.87 -10.94 -1.28
CA GLN A 435 31.26 -9.67 -0.87
C GLN A 435 29.79 -9.59 -1.35
N LYS A 436 28.91 -9.11 -0.49
CA LYS A 436 27.52 -8.87 -0.86
C LYS A 436 27.44 -7.76 -1.91
N MET A 437 26.68 -8.00 -2.97
CA MET A 437 26.45 -7.03 -4.03
C MET A 437 24.96 -6.70 -4.18
N ASN A 438 24.66 -5.62 -4.88
CA ASN A 438 23.30 -5.25 -5.22
C ASN A 438 22.68 -6.32 -6.10
N ILE A 439 21.50 -6.83 -5.70
CA ILE A 439 20.83 -7.92 -6.42
C ILE A 439 20.47 -7.54 -7.86
N SER A 440 20.08 -6.30 -8.11
CA SER A 440 19.75 -5.82 -9.47
C SER A 440 20.96 -5.80 -10.40
N GLU A 441 22.14 -5.49 -9.85
CA GLU A 441 23.40 -5.54 -10.59
C GLU A 441 23.80 -6.99 -10.88
N ALA A 442 23.67 -7.88 -9.89
CA ALA A 442 23.92 -9.30 -10.06
C ALA A 442 23.05 -9.92 -11.16
N ILE A 443 21.76 -9.58 -11.19
CA ILE A 443 20.86 -10.07 -12.24
C ILE A 443 21.21 -9.52 -13.62
N LYS A 444 21.58 -8.24 -13.71
CA LYS A 444 22.04 -7.65 -14.99
C LYS A 444 23.29 -8.36 -15.50
N GLU A 445 24.22 -8.68 -14.62
CA GLU A 445 25.44 -9.41 -14.95
C GLU A 445 25.12 -10.85 -15.36
N TYR A 446 24.27 -11.57 -14.61
CA TYR A 446 23.79 -12.90 -14.97
C TYR A 446 23.16 -12.93 -16.38
N LYS A 447 22.27 -11.96 -16.69
CA LYS A 447 21.63 -11.87 -18.02
C LYS A 447 22.63 -11.56 -19.14
N ARG A 448 23.69 -10.80 -18.87
CA ARG A 448 24.77 -10.55 -19.86
C ARG A 448 25.58 -11.80 -20.12
N ASN A 449 25.86 -12.58 -19.08
CA ASN A 449 26.67 -13.79 -19.19
C ASN A 449 25.91 -14.99 -19.79
N LYS A 450 24.57 -14.91 -19.87
CA LYS A 450 23.72 -15.96 -20.48
C LYS A 450 23.43 -15.71 -21.98
N LYS A 451 23.83 -14.55 -22.53
CA LYS A 451 23.78 -14.26 -23.97
C LYS A 451 25.08 -14.71 -24.65
#